data_ff3c2702dec6b0f2b7d7706c7b756189
#
_entry.id   ff3c2702dec6b0f2b7d7706c7b756189
#
_cell.length_a   1.000
_cell.length_b   1.000
_cell.length_c   1.000
_cell.angle_alpha   90.00
_cell.angle_beta   90.00
_cell.angle_gamma   90.00
#
_symmetry.space_group_name_H-M   'P 1'
#
loop_
_entity.id
_entity.type
_entity.pdbx_description
1 polymer ?
#
loop_
_entity_poly.entity_id
_entity_poly.type
_entity_poly.pdbx_seq_one_letter_code
_entity_poly.pdbx_strand_id
1 'polypeptide(L)'
;GHLLKAQSIDHYSSLDPSQPIEFKGNCLRYADKEIILGPKTFFVDGQLSDREVADNPYVFNSFNKAAANFSAGTEAEPMIVYLAPYVYWIDDPDDPAIRVGKDGREPFGLVVKCPYLHIIGLNSHPENTVLASSRGQTQGAVGNFTMFDFWGDGLLVKDLTMGNFCIVDLEYPLKKELSRKKRMSAITQAHVAYCHGDKIVADNVHFISRLNMNPLNGAKRILFNNCHMESTDDALTGPGVYLDCTLQFYGQKPFWRSDMGGAVFLNWD
;
A
#
# COMPACT_ATOMS: atom_id res chain seq x y z
N GLY A 1 -37.59 5.35 20.54
CA GLY A 1 -36.66 5.38 19.46
C GLY A 1 -36.12 4.01 19.21
N HIS A 2 -36.50 3.39 18.07
CA HIS A 2 -35.85 2.17 17.63
C HIS A 2 -34.43 2.54 17.20
N LEU A 3 -33.43 2.18 18.00
CA LEU A 3 -32.07 2.03 17.54
C LEU A 3 -32.10 0.94 16.45
N LEU A 4 -32.07 1.37 15.20
CA LEU A 4 -31.77 0.47 14.08
C LEU A 4 -30.44 -0.21 14.42
N LYS A 5 -30.48 -1.49 14.75
CA LYS A 5 -29.27 -2.31 14.88
C LYS A 5 -28.56 -2.21 13.53
N ALA A 6 -27.35 -1.65 13.55
CA ALA A 6 -26.46 -1.72 12.39
C ALA A 6 -26.47 -3.17 11.88
N GLN A 7 -26.78 -3.37 10.59
CA GLN A 7 -26.71 -4.69 9.99
C GLN A 7 -25.22 -5.06 9.95
N SER A 8 -24.79 -5.82 10.94
CA SER A 8 -23.45 -6.38 10.94
C SER A 8 -23.31 -7.35 9.78
N ILE A 9 -22.19 -7.26 9.04
CA ILE A 9 -21.84 -8.24 8.02
C ILE A 9 -21.52 -9.53 8.77
N ASP A 10 -22.37 -10.55 8.62
CA ASP A 10 -22.12 -11.87 9.17
C ASP A 10 -21.52 -12.78 8.10
N HIS A 11 -20.48 -13.55 8.45
CA HIS A 11 -19.87 -14.59 7.62
C HIS A 11 -19.33 -14.11 6.27
N TYR A 12 -18.37 -13.21 6.29
CA TYR A 12 -17.65 -12.81 5.09
C TYR A 12 -16.40 -13.71 4.89
N SER A 13 -16.17 -14.19 3.66
CA SER A 13 -14.94 -14.86 3.29
C SER A 13 -14.19 -14.09 2.19
N SER A 14 -12.84 -14.11 2.24
CA SER A 14 -12.00 -13.42 1.27
C SER A 14 -12.02 -14.11 -0.10
N LEU A 15 -11.43 -13.45 -1.13
CA LEU A 15 -11.24 -14.03 -2.47
C LEU A 15 -10.35 -15.28 -2.47
N ASP A 16 -9.53 -15.49 -1.44
CA ASP A 16 -8.70 -16.67 -1.28
C ASP A 16 -9.34 -17.64 -0.25
N PRO A 17 -9.98 -18.73 -0.71
CA PRO A 17 -10.62 -19.68 0.20
C PRO A 17 -9.66 -20.40 1.15
N SER A 18 -8.36 -20.45 0.81
CA SER A 18 -7.34 -21.11 1.66
C SER A 18 -6.95 -20.24 2.87
N GLN A 19 -7.28 -18.95 2.83
CA GLN A 19 -7.03 -17.98 3.90
C GLN A 19 -8.30 -17.17 4.17
N PRO A 20 -9.34 -17.80 4.72
CA PRO A 20 -10.65 -17.16 4.86
C PRO A 20 -10.61 -16.03 5.89
N ILE A 21 -11.43 -15.02 5.61
CA ILE A 21 -11.73 -13.94 6.54
C ILE A 21 -13.17 -14.11 6.97
N GLU A 22 -13.40 -14.16 8.26
CA GLU A 22 -14.76 -14.20 8.84
C GLU A 22 -15.01 -12.92 9.61
N PHE A 23 -16.22 -12.41 9.50
CA PHE A 23 -16.61 -11.16 10.15
C PHE A 23 -18.00 -11.26 10.76
N LYS A 24 -18.08 -10.95 12.04
CA LYS A 24 -19.34 -10.91 12.77
C LYS A 24 -19.32 -9.78 13.80
N GLY A 25 -20.29 -8.88 13.70
CA GLY A 25 -20.29 -7.66 14.53
C GLY A 25 -19.07 -6.79 14.23
N ASN A 26 -18.25 -6.51 15.23
CA ASN A 26 -16.95 -5.86 15.08
C ASN A 26 -15.77 -6.82 15.30
N CYS A 27 -16.02 -8.13 15.24
CA CYS A 27 -15.00 -9.15 15.39
C CYS A 27 -14.62 -9.71 14.01
N LEU A 28 -13.37 -9.51 13.63
CA LEU A 28 -12.75 -10.04 12.44
C LEU A 28 -11.89 -11.25 12.82
N ARG A 29 -12.06 -12.37 12.14
CA ARG A 29 -11.23 -13.57 12.33
C ARG A 29 -10.41 -13.88 11.11
N TYR A 30 -9.11 -14.00 11.30
CA TYR A 30 -8.15 -14.33 10.26
C TYR A 30 -6.95 -15.06 10.88
N ALA A 31 -6.53 -16.18 10.27
CA ALA A 31 -5.34 -16.95 10.70
C ALA A 31 -5.31 -17.21 12.22
N ASP A 32 -6.40 -17.71 12.77
CA ASP A 32 -6.61 -18.02 14.20
C ASP A 32 -6.50 -16.80 15.14
N LYS A 33 -6.56 -15.59 14.58
CA LYS A 33 -6.60 -14.34 15.36
C LYS A 33 -7.99 -13.74 15.36
N GLU A 34 -8.36 -13.22 16.51
CA GLU A 34 -9.53 -12.35 16.65
C GLU A 34 -9.07 -10.90 16.67
N ILE A 35 -9.65 -10.09 15.79
CA ILE A 35 -9.36 -8.68 15.67
C ILE A 35 -10.65 -7.93 15.99
N ILE A 36 -10.61 -7.08 17.00
CA ILE A 36 -11.76 -6.26 17.37
C ILE A 36 -11.62 -4.89 16.71
N LEU A 37 -12.58 -4.53 15.87
CA LEU A 37 -12.61 -3.23 15.22
C LEU A 37 -13.01 -2.12 16.18
N GLY A 38 -12.47 -0.95 15.95
CA GLY A 38 -12.71 0.24 16.77
C GLY A 38 -12.10 1.48 16.11
N PRO A 39 -12.04 2.61 16.84
CA PRO A 39 -11.54 3.88 16.28
C PRO A 39 -10.10 3.85 15.79
N LYS A 40 -9.31 2.88 16.25
CA LYS A 40 -7.91 2.69 15.84
C LYS A 40 -7.66 1.36 15.11
N THR A 41 -8.72 0.65 14.74
CA THR A 41 -8.60 -0.64 14.06
C THR A 41 -9.67 -0.76 12.99
N PHE A 42 -9.30 -0.56 11.75
CA PHE A 42 -10.20 -0.56 10.61
C PHE A 42 -10.06 -1.83 9.77
N PHE A 43 -11.14 -2.20 9.10
CA PHE A 43 -11.18 -3.25 8.08
C PHE A 43 -11.61 -2.67 6.74
N VAL A 44 -10.87 -2.99 5.70
CA VAL A 44 -11.14 -2.56 4.34
C VAL A 44 -11.30 -3.78 3.44
N ASP A 45 -12.40 -3.85 2.70
CA ASP A 45 -12.62 -4.87 1.71
C ASP A 45 -13.30 -4.30 0.47
N GLY A 46 -12.59 -4.34 -0.64
CA GLY A 46 -13.07 -3.81 -1.91
C GLY A 46 -14.27 -4.56 -2.49
N GLN A 47 -14.58 -5.76 -2.01
CA GLN A 47 -15.77 -6.50 -2.44
C GLN A 47 -17.07 -6.01 -1.81
N LEU A 48 -16.98 -5.25 -0.72
CA LEU A 48 -18.17 -4.76 -0.02
C LEU A 48 -18.81 -3.61 -0.80
N SER A 49 -20.13 -3.61 -0.83
CA SER A 49 -20.90 -2.50 -1.40
C SER A 49 -20.93 -1.30 -0.45
N ASP A 50 -21.26 -0.13 -0.96
CA ASP A 50 -21.46 1.07 -0.14
C ASP A 50 -22.55 0.87 0.92
N ARG A 51 -23.59 0.09 0.61
CA ARG A 51 -24.65 -0.26 1.54
C ARG A 51 -24.13 -1.13 2.69
N GLU A 52 -23.31 -2.12 2.38
CA GLU A 52 -22.75 -3.03 3.39
C GLU A 52 -21.81 -2.34 4.38
N VAL A 53 -21.12 -1.27 3.98
CA VAL A 53 -20.21 -0.52 4.85
C VAL A 53 -20.87 0.69 5.53
N ALA A 54 -22.07 1.09 5.10
CA ALA A 54 -22.69 2.36 5.52
C ALA A 54 -22.94 2.46 7.02
N ASP A 55 -23.25 1.36 7.69
CA ASP A 55 -23.65 1.35 9.09
C ASP A 55 -22.53 1.02 10.07
N ASN A 56 -21.32 0.76 9.56
CA ASN A 56 -20.17 0.46 10.41
C ASN A 56 -19.04 1.47 10.15
N PRO A 57 -18.71 2.34 11.12
CA PRO A 57 -17.72 3.40 10.93
C PRO A 57 -16.28 2.89 10.84
N TYR A 58 -16.05 1.60 11.09
CA TYR A 58 -14.72 0.98 11.09
C TYR A 58 -14.49 0.05 9.90
N VAL A 59 -15.49 -0.08 9.02
CA VAL A 59 -15.45 -0.91 7.82
C VAL A 59 -15.59 -0.05 6.57
N PHE A 60 -14.70 -0.27 5.61
CA PHE A 60 -14.63 0.52 4.38
C PHE A 60 -14.48 -0.40 3.17
N ASN A 61 -14.83 0.09 2.00
CA ASN A 61 -14.59 -0.59 0.73
C ASN A 61 -13.52 0.09 -0.14
N SER A 62 -12.83 1.07 0.40
CA SER A 62 -11.77 1.82 -0.26
C SER A 62 -10.70 2.19 0.78
N PHE A 63 -9.42 2.02 0.40
CA PHE A 63 -8.32 2.48 1.24
C PHE A 63 -8.39 4.00 1.50
N ASN A 64 -8.67 4.78 0.46
CA ASN A 64 -8.73 6.23 0.57
C ASN A 64 -9.83 6.71 1.52
N LYS A 65 -10.98 6.04 1.51
CA LYS A 65 -12.07 6.33 2.46
C LYS A 65 -11.65 6.00 3.90
N ALA A 66 -10.98 4.89 4.11
CA ALA A 66 -10.44 4.54 5.42
C ALA A 66 -9.39 5.58 5.87
N ALA A 67 -8.47 5.94 4.99
CA ALA A 67 -7.39 6.88 5.28
C ALA A 67 -7.90 8.27 5.70
N ALA A 68 -9.02 8.72 5.15
CA ALA A 68 -9.67 9.96 5.54
C ALA A 68 -10.14 9.96 7.01
N ASN A 69 -10.22 8.79 7.63
CA ASN A 69 -10.66 8.61 9.02
C ASN A 69 -9.53 8.13 9.97
N PHE A 70 -8.30 8.05 9.49
CA PHE A 70 -7.17 7.69 10.36
C PHE A 70 -6.97 8.74 11.44
N SER A 71 -6.65 8.27 12.64
CA SER A 71 -6.20 9.12 13.73
C SER A 71 -4.80 8.73 14.16
N ALA A 72 -4.02 9.69 14.66
CA ALA A 72 -2.65 9.45 15.08
C ALA A 72 -2.56 8.29 16.09
N GLY A 73 -1.73 7.30 15.77
CA GLY A 73 -1.39 6.23 16.69
C GLY A 73 -0.22 6.59 17.58
N THR A 74 0.09 5.69 18.49
CA THR A 74 1.31 5.68 19.31
C THR A 74 1.97 4.32 19.19
N GLU A 75 3.19 4.17 19.68
CA GLU A 75 3.88 2.88 19.70
C GLU A 75 3.05 1.82 20.44
N ALA A 76 2.46 2.20 21.58
CA ALA A 76 1.64 1.30 22.40
C ALA A 76 0.24 1.06 21.82
N GLU A 77 -0.31 2.03 21.10
CA GLU A 77 -1.66 1.96 20.49
C GLU A 77 -1.61 2.49 19.05
N PRO A 78 -1.12 1.69 18.10
CA PRO A 78 -1.03 2.11 16.70
C PRO A 78 -2.41 2.27 16.07
N MET A 79 -2.47 3.09 15.01
CA MET A 79 -3.59 3.09 14.08
C MET A 79 -3.41 1.94 13.11
N ILE A 80 -4.33 0.97 13.08
CA ILE A 80 -4.21 -0.24 12.26
C ILE A 80 -5.31 -0.28 11.21
N VAL A 81 -4.94 -0.54 9.96
CA VAL A 81 -5.88 -0.83 8.89
C VAL A 81 -5.57 -2.21 8.30
N TYR A 82 -6.55 -3.11 8.36
CA TYR A 82 -6.49 -4.43 7.78
C TYR A 82 -7.18 -4.44 6.43
N LEU A 83 -6.50 -5.00 5.42
CA LEU A 83 -6.97 -5.04 4.04
C LEU A 83 -7.25 -6.48 3.60
N ALA A 84 -8.49 -6.77 3.23
CA ALA A 84 -8.80 -8.02 2.55
C ALA A 84 -8.15 -8.06 1.15
N PRO A 85 -7.88 -9.25 0.59
CA PRO A 85 -7.40 -9.38 -0.78
C PRO A 85 -8.29 -8.65 -1.78
N TYR A 86 -7.71 -7.71 -2.50
CA TYR A 86 -8.33 -6.92 -3.56
C TYR A 86 -7.29 -6.03 -4.23
N VAL A 87 -7.67 -5.34 -5.29
CA VAL A 87 -6.88 -4.26 -5.87
C VAL A 87 -7.49 -2.93 -5.45
N TYR A 88 -6.75 -2.17 -4.67
CA TYR A 88 -7.15 -0.87 -4.16
C TYR A 88 -6.45 0.24 -4.95
N TRP A 89 -7.20 0.96 -5.77
CA TRP A 89 -6.67 2.08 -6.52
C TRP A 89 -6.57 3.31 -5.61
N ILE A 90 -5.33 3.72 -5.33
CA ILE A 90 -5.03 4.91 -4.54
C ILE A 90 -5.25 6.18 -5.35
N ASP A 91 -5.01 6.08 -6.64
CA ASP A 91 -5.37 7.09 -7.63
C ASP A 91 -6.17 6.41 -8.73
N ASP A 92 -7.31 7.01 -9.11
CA ASP A 92 -8.17 6.44 -10.16
C ASP A 92 -7.46 6.49 -11.51
N PRO A 93 -7.11 5.34 -12.11
CA PRO A 93 -6.39 5.31 -13.38
C PRO A 93 -7.25 5.74 -14.57
N ASP A 94 -8.55 5.77 -14.43
CA ASP A 94 -9.52 6.11 -15.47
C ASP A 94 -9.99 7.57 -15.41
N ASP A 95 -9.62 8.31 -14.36
CA ASP A 95 -9.88 9.74 -14.29
C ASP A 95 -9.03 10.48 -15.35
N PRO A 96 -9.66 11.19 -16.29
CA PRO A 96 -8.93 11.88 -17.36
C PRO A 96 -8.17 13.12 -16.88
N ALA A 97 -8.42 13.62 -15.68
CA ALA A 97 -7.73 14.79 -15.14
C ALA A 97 -6.25 14.52 -14.93
N ILE A 98 -5.41 15.40 -15.44
CA ILE A 98 -3.97 15.33 -15.26
C ILE A 98 -3.62 15.73 -13.83
N ARG A 99 -2.82 14.92 -13.15
CA ARG A 99 -2.33 15.22 -11.80
C ARG A 99 -1.25 16.28 -11.87
N VAL A 100 -1.42 17.35 -11.10
CA VAL A 100 -0.48 18.47 -11.00
C VAL A 100 -0.13 18.67 -9.53
N GLY A 101 1.15 18.84 -9.26
CA GLY A 101 1.62 19.11 -7.91
C GLY A 101 1.20 20.50 -7.40
N LYS A 102 1.26 20.67 -6.09
CA LYS A 102 0.94 21.93 -5.40
C LYS A 102 2.17 22.42 -4.64
N ASP A 103 2.30 23.73 -4.52
CA ASP A 103 3.34 24.38 -3.70
C ASP A 103 4.77 23.94 -4.07
N GLY A 104 5.05 23.79 -5.36
CA GLY A 104 6.35 23.35 -5.87
C GLY A 104 6.67 21.88 -5.65
N ARG A 105 5.74 21.10 -5.13
CA ARG A 105 5.89 19.65 -4.96
C ARG A 105 5.34 18.89 -6.18
N GLU A 106 5.80 17.67 -6.37
CA GLU A 106 5.24 16.76 -7.36
C GLU A 106 3.83 16.28 -6.97
N PRO A 107 3.02 15.79 -7.92
CA PRO A 107 1.72 15.25 -7.61
C PRO A 107 1.83 13.90 -6.89
N PHE A 108 0.99 13.71 -5.87
CA PHE A 108 0.85 12.46 -5.12
C PHE A 108 -0.54 11.86 -5.33
N GLY A 109 -0.62 10.54 -5.29
CA GLY A 109 -1.90 9.85 -5.28
C GLY A 109 -2.64 10.07 -3.96
N LEU A 110 -1.96 9.88 -2.84
CA LEU A 110 -2.51 10.12 -1.50
C LEU A 110 -1.42 10.56 -0.53
N VAL A 111 -1.66 11.67 0.15
CA VAL A 111 -0.84 12.12 1.28
C VAL A 111 -1.45 11.57 2.56
N VAL A 112 -0.67 10.83 3.34
CA VAL A 112 -1.10 10.22 4.60
C VAL A 112 -0.26 10.76 5.74
N LYS A 113 -0.88 11.51 6.64
CA LYS A 113 -0.24 12.09 7.83
C LYS A 113 -0.76 11.38 9.07
N CYS A 114 -0.15 10.24 9.40
CA CYS A 114 -0.59 9.41 10.51
C CYS A 114 0.62 8.72 11.16
N PRO A 115 1.10 9.20 12.33
CA PRO A 115 2.12 8.49 13.09
C PRO A 115 1.64 7.12 13.55
N TYR A 116 2.54 6.16 13.58
CA TYR A 116 2.30 4.77 14.02
C TYR A 116 1.10 4.13 13.30
N LEU A 117 1.08 4.31 11.99
CA LEU A 117 0.12 3.65 11.11
C LEU A 117 0.63 2.25 10.74
N HIS A 118 -0.21 1.24 10.91
CA HIS A 118 0.04 -0.12 10.45
C HIS A 118 -0.92 -0.46 9.32
N ILE A 119 -0.39 -0.78 8.14
CA ILE A 119 -1.14 -1.19 6.96
C ILE A 119 -0.84 -2.68 6.73
N ILE A 120 -1.84 -3.53 6.96
CA ILE A 120 -1.64 -4.99 7.00
C ILE A 120 -2.61 -5.69 6.06
N GLY A 121 -2.06 -6.45 5.10
CA GLY A 121 -2.85 -7.33 4.24
C GLY A 121 -3.28 -8.59 4.99
N LEU A 122 -4.50 -9.03 4.75
CA LEU A 122 -5.05 -10.26 5.33
C LEU A 122 -4.89 -11.44 4.39
N ASN A 123 -3.67 -11.65 3.93
CA ASN A 123 -3.25 -12.80 3.14
C ASN A 123 -1.72 -12.93 3.24
N SER A 124 -1.21 -14.13 3.34
CA SER A 124 0.24 -14.36 3.44
C SER A 124 0.99 -14.11 2.11
N HIS A 125 0.26 -14.07 0.99
CA HIS A 125 0.82 -13.80 -0.33
C HIS A 125 0.67 -12.31 -0.67
N PRO A 126 1.77 -11.55 -0.71
CA PRO A 126 1.71 -10.10 -0.96
C PRO A 126 0.99 -9.69 -2.25
N GLU A 127 1.06 -10.53 -3.27
CA GLU A 127 0.42 -10.28 -4.57
C GLU A 127 -1.12 -10.29 -4.51
N ASN A 128 -1.69 -10.78 -3.43
CA ASN A 128 -3.14 -10.89 -3.28
C ASN A 128 -3.80 -9.63 -2.71
N THR A 129 -3.03 -8.73 -2.14
CA THR A 129 -3.52 -7.44 -1.61
C THR A 129 -2.70 -6.33 -2.22
N VAL A 130 -3.29 -5.55 -3.10
CA VAL A 130 -2.54 -4.59 -3.93
C VAL A 130 -3.03 -3.17 -3.68
N LEU A 131 -2.10 -2.29 -3.30
CA LEU A 131 -2.27 -0.84 -3.32
C LEU A 131 -1.65 -0.32 -4.61
N ALA A 132 -2.45 0.27 -5.49
CA ALA A 132 -2.09 0.50 -6.88
C ALA A 132 -2.27 1.95 -7.32
N SER A 133 -1.41 2.38 -8.23
CA SER A 133 -1.58 3.55 -9.09
C SER A 133 -1.09 3.23 -10.50
N SER A 134 -1.42 4.08 -11.48
CA SER A 134 -1.00 3.93 -12.86
C SER A 134 -0.81 5.29 -13.50
N ARG A 135 0.12 6.07 -12.95
CA ARG A 135 0.50 7.37 -13.49
C ARG A 135 2.00 7.59 -13.38
N GLY A 136 2.52 8.34 -14.32
CA GLY A 136 3.92 8.75 -14.33
C GLY A 136 4.10 10.07 -15.05
N GLN A 137 5.34 10.53 -15.13
CA GLN A 137 5.72 11.74 -15.84
C GLN A 137 5.25 11.66 -17.30
N THR A 138 4.51 12.67 -17.76
CA THR A 138 3.86 12.74 -19.09
C THR A 138 2.77 11.68 -19.32
N GLN A 139 2.46 10.89 -18.29
CA GLN A 139 1.43 9.85 -18.36
C GLN A 139 0.42 10.04 -17.24
N GLY A 140 -0.52 10.94 -17.47
CA GLY A 140 -1.55 11.30 -16.51
C GLY A 140 -1.07 12.21 -15.38
N ALA A 141 0.17 12.73 -15.47
CA ALA A 141 0.72 13.66 -14.49
C ALA A 141 1.72 14.63 -15.13
N VAL A 142 1.86 15.80 -14.54
CA VAL A 142 2.89 16.79 -14.85
C VAL A 142 4.03 16.61 -13.86
N GLY A 143 5.23 16.33 -14.38
CA GLY A 143 6.37 15.97 -13.55
C GLY A 143 6.25 14.54 -13.00
N ASN A 144 7.10 14.21 -12.02
CA ASN A 144 7.07 12.90 -11.40
C ASN A 144 5.75 12.70 -10.65
N PHE A 145 5.26 11.47 -10.66
CA PHE A 145 4.08 11.07 -9.88
C PHE A 145 4.51 10.03 -8.86
N THR A 146 4.08 10.20 -7.61
CA THR A 146 4.30 9.24 -6.52
C THR A 146 2.96 8.83 -5.92
N MET A 147 2.72 7.53 -5.78
CA MET A 147 1.46 7.02 -5.28
C MET A 147 1.17 7.49 -3.85
N PHE A 148 2.15 7.35 -2.95
CA PHE A 148 2.02 7.74 -1.55
C PHE A 148 3.04 8.76 -1.09
N ASP A 149 2.61 9.63 -0.20
CA ASP A 149 3.46 10.50 0.60
C ASP A 149 3.11 10.32 2.09
N PHE A 150 3.93 9.53 2.80
CA PHE A 150 3.70 9.20 4.21
C PHE A 150 4.44 10.14 5.14
N TRP A 151 3.71 10.67 6.12
CA TRP A 151 4.25 11.49 7.20
C TRP A 151 3.98 10.84 8.55
N GLY A 152 5.00 10.77 9.40
CA GLY A 152 4.93 10.22 10.74
C GLY A 152 5.91 9.08 10.97
N ASP A 153 6.32 8.91 12.22
CA ASP A 153 7.17 7.81 12.66
C ASP A 153 6.37 6.51 12.78
N GLY A 154 7.03 5.38 12.79
CA GLY A 154 6.46 4.09 13.15
C GLY A 154 5.54 3.46 12.11
N LEU A 155 5.61 3.87 10.85
CA LEU A 155 4.87 3.20 9.77
C LEU A 155 5.29 1.74 9.64
N LEU A 156 4.33 0.83 9.67
CA LEU A 156 4.48 -0.57 9.33
C LEU A 156 3.62 -0.90 8.12
N VAL A 157 4.23 -1.51 7.11
CA VAL A 157 3.53 -2.06 5.95
C VAL A 157 3.82 -3.56 5.89
N LYS A 158 2.79 -4.38 5.81
CA LYS A 158 2.95 -5.83 5.89
C LYS A 158 1.98 -6.61 5.01
N ASP A 159 2.48 -7.69 4.40
CA ASP A 159 1.70 -8.68 3.65
C ASP A 159 0.88 -8.05 2.51
N LEU A 160 1.51 -7.22 1.69
CA LEU A 160 0.84 -6.59 0.56
C LEU A 160 1.81 -6.15 -0.54
N THR A 161 1.25 -5.69 -1.64
CA THR A 161 1.96 -5.07 -2.75
C THR A 161 1.66 -3.57 -2.80
N MET A 162 2.71 -2.77 -2.94
CA MET A 162 2.63 -1.37 -3.36
C MET A 162 3.19 -1.25 -4.78
N GLY A 163 2.36 -0.89 -5.73
CA GLY A 163 2.78 -0.86 -7.13
C GLY A 163 2.29 0.36 -7.90
N ASN A 164 3.19 0.90 -8.73
CA ASN A 164 2.82 1.84 -9.76
C ASN A 164 2.87 1.12 -11.11
N PHE A 165 1.71 0.86 -11.68
CA PHE A 165 1.50 0.06 -12.88
C PHE A 165 1.38 0.92 -14.15
N CYS A 166 2.04 2.07 -14.17
CA CYS A 166 2.09 2.92 -15.35
C CYS A 166 2.76 2.21 -16.53
N ILE A 167 3.86 1.53 -16.27
CA ILE A 167 4.72 0.89 -17.29
C ILE A 167 4.94 -0.61 -17.04
N VAL A 168 4.09 -1.22 -16.26
CA VAL A 168 4.06 -2.66 -15.99
C VAL A 168 2.61 -3.12 -15.85
N ASP A 169 2.30 -4.31 -16.38
CA ASP A 169 0.98 -4.89 -16.23
C ASP A 169 0.70 -5.29 -14.78
N LEU A 170 -0.49 -5.01 -14.32
CA LEU A 170 -1.01 -5.57 -13.07
C LEU A 170 -1.71 -6.89 -13.38
N GLU A 171 -1.13 -7.99 -12.96
CA GLU A 171 -1.72 -9.32 -13.08
C GLU A 171 -2.20 -9.77 -11.70
N TYR A 172 -3.51 -9.71 -11.48
CA TYR A 172 -4.09 -10.04 -10.17
C TYR A 172 -4.49 -11.52 -10.13
N PRO A 173 -3.88 -12.32 -9.22
CA PRO A 173 -4.01 -13.78 -9.29
C PRO A 173 -5.38 -14.32 -8.86
N LEU A 174 -6.08 -13.65 -7.95
CA LEU A 174 -7.32 -14.17 -7.37
C LEU A 174 -8.58 -13.86 -8.19
N LYS A 175 -8.53 -12.82 -9.02
CA LYS A 175 -9.66 -12.41 -9.84
C LYS A 175 -9.16 -11.68 -11.09
N LYS A 176 -9.18 -12.35 -12.22
CA LYS A 176 -8.61 -11.84 -13.47
C LYS A 176 -9.18 -10.48 -13.88
N GLU A 177 -10.46 -10.24 -13.58
CA GLU A 177 -11.15 -8.98 -13.90
C GLU A 177 -10.56 -7.76 -13.18
N LEU A 178 -9.82 -7.96 -12.11
CA LEU A 178 -9.10 -6.90 -11.40
C LEU A 178 -7.71 -6.63 -11.97
N SER A 179 -7.26 -7.40 -12.95
CA SER A 179 -6.02 -7.17 -13.68
C SER A 179 -6.16 -5.94 -14.58
N ARG A 180 -5.03 -5.28 -14.86
CA ARG A 180 -5.01 -4.10 -15.71
C ARG A 180 -3.71 -4.04 -16.52
N LYS A 181 -3.81 -3.75 -17.80
CA LYS A 181 -2.67 -3.50 -18.67
C LYS A 181 -1.98 -2.18 -18.30
N LYS A 182 -0.67 -2.13 -18.49
CA LYS A 182 0.12 -0.92 -18.33
C LYS A 182 -0.43 0.24 -19.19
N ARG A 183 -0.25 1.44 -18.71
CA ARG A 183 -0.67 2.65 -19.41
C ARG A 183 0.15 2.90 -20.67
N MET A 184 1.46 2.62 -20.59
CA MET A 184 2.41 2.83 -21.69
C MET A 184 3.56 1.83 -21.62
N SER A 185 4.31 1.74 -22.71
CA SER A 185 5.47 0.83 -22.82
C SER A 185 6.81 1.52 -22.59
N ALA A 186 6.93 2.81 -22.88
CA ALA A 186 8.17 3.54 -22.68
C ALA A 186 8.40 3.82 -21.18
N ILE A 187 9.64 3.71 -20.73
CA ILE A 187 10.02 3.93 -19.34
C ILE A 187 9.81 5.40 -18.98
N THR A 188 9.12 5.64 -17.88
CA THR A 188 8.86 6.97 -17.34
C THR A 188 8.92 6.98 -15.82
N GLN A 189 9.06 8.16 -15.21
CA GLN A 189 9.07 8.36 -13.77
C GLN A 189 7.71 8.01 -13.17
N ALA A 190 7.61 6.88 -12.52
CA ALA A 190 6.39 6.34 -11.91
C ALA A 190 6.73 5.77 -10.55
N HIS A 191 6.60 6.58 -9.50
CA HIS A 191 7.10 6.28 -8.16
C HIS A 191 6.04 5.61 -7.29
N VAL A 192 6.49 4.91 -6.25
CA VAL A 192 5.62 4.17 -5.34
C VAL A 192 5.34 4.98 -4.06
N ALA A 193 6.35 5.33 -3.28
CA ALA A 193 6.11 5.99 -1.99
C ALA A 193 7.31 6.81 -1.50
N TYR A 194 7.01 8.00 -0.97
CA TYR A 194 7.92 8.75 -0.11
C TYR A 194 7.50 8.63 1.36
N CYS A 195 8.46 8.79 2.25
CA CYS A 195 8.26 8.72 3.69
C CYS A 195 9.07 9.82 4.40
N HIS A 196 8.43 10.47 5.39
CA HIS A 196 9.02 11.57 6.17
C HIS A 196 9.08 11.19 7.66
N GLY A 197 9.51 9.99 7.98
CA GLY A 197 9.49 9.50 9.34
C GLY A 197 10.68 8.62 9.68
N ASP A 198 10.71 8.21 10.92
CA ASP A 198 11.70 7.32 11.51
C ASP A 198 11.06 6.03 12.01
N LYS A 199 11.84 4.96 12.18
CA LYS A 199 11.38 3.65 12.66
C LYS A 199 10.33 3.03 11.72
N ILE A 200 10.66 2.95 10.45
CA ILE A 200 9.78 2.43 9.40
C ILE A 200 10.09 0.95 9.14
N VAL A 201 9.06 0.14 8.99
CA VAL A 201 9.21 -1.29 8.69
C VAL A 201 8.31 -1.69 7.54
N ALA A 202 8.90 -2.35 6.55
CA ALA A 202 8.17 -3.10 5.53
C ALA A 202 8.49 -4.59 5.70
N ASP A 203 7.47 -5.41 5.88
CA ASP A 203 7.60 -6.84 6.12
C ASP A 203 6.71 -7.63 5.15
N ASN A 204 7.32 -8.51 4.36
CA ASN A 204 6.63 -9.29 3.33
C ASN A 204 5.84 -8.38 2.38
N VAL A 205 6.52 -7.42 1.78
CA VAL A 205 5.94 -6.43 0.85
C VAL A 205 6.60 -6.55 -0.52
N HIS A 206 5.79 -6.52 -1.57
CA HIS A 206 6.25 -6.35 -2.94
C HIS A 206 6.17 -4.87 -3.31
N PHE A 207 7.28 -4.30 -3.77
CA PHE A 207 7.33 -2.96 -4.35
C PHE A 207 7.56 -3.08 -5.85
N ILE A 208 6.65 -2.56 -6.65
CA ILE A 208 6.65 -2.74 -8.10
C ILE A 208 6.57 -1.40 -8.81
N SER A 209 7.51 -1.16 -9.71
CA SER A 209 7.51 -0.11 -10.72
C SER A 209 8.58 -0.43 -11.76
N ARG A 210 8.90 0.52 -12.67
CA ARG A 210 9.96 0.32 -13.70
C ARG A 210 11.05 1.36 -13.69
N LEU A 211 10.83 2.54 -13.11
CA LEU A 211 11.86 3.58 -13.03
C LEU A 211 11.69 4.39 -11.75
N ASN A 212 12.79 4.62 -11.03
CA ASN A 212 12.81 5.38 -9.80
C ASN A 212 11.69 4.97 -8.83
N MET A 213 11.62 3.68 -8.55
CA MET A 213 10.53 3.10 -7.77
C MET A 213 10.32 3.81 -6.43
N ASN A 214 11.38 4.18 -5.73
CA ASN A 214 11.36 4.87 -4.44
C ASN A 214 10.49 4.15 -3.40
N PRO A 215 10.89 2.96 -2.93
CA PRO A 215 10.15 2.25 -1.91
C PRO A 215 10.34 2.93 -0.56
N LEU A 216 9.40 3.77 -0.12
CA LEU A 216 9.43 4.53 1.13
C LEU A 216 10.69 5.41 1.26
N ASN A 217 11.08 6.05 0.17
CA ASN A 217 12.25 6.92 0.14
C ASN A 217 12.07 8.12 1.08
N GLY A 218 13.14 8.47 1.79
CA GLY A 218 13.18 9.58 2.75
C GLY A 218 13.06 9.15 4.21
N ALA A 219 12.73 7.89 4.50
CA ALA A 219 12.74 7.36 5.86
C ALA A 219 14.12 7.50 6.51
N LYS A 220 14.16 7.88 7.78
CA LYS A 220 15.43 8.03 8.51
C LYS A 220 16.05 6.66 8.81
N ARG A 221 15.29 5.78 9.47
CA ARG A 221 15.66 4.38 9.68
C ARG A 221 14.55 3.50 9.14
N ILE A 222 14.90 2.60 8.25
CA ILE A 222 13.94 1.68 7.63
C ILE A 222 14.51 0.28 7.55
N LEU A 223 13.68 -0.70 7.88
CA LEU A 223 13.94 -2.11 7.70
C LEU A 223 12.99 -2.66 6.63
N PHE A 224 13.56 -3.25 5.59
CA PHE A 224 12.85 -4.09 4.64
C PHE A 224 13.15 -5.55 4.98
N ASN A 225 12.16 -6.28 5.46
CA ASN A 225 12.27 -7.69 5.82
C ASN A 225 11.44 -8.54 4.87
N ASN A 226 12.08 -9.52 4.24
CA ASN A 226 11.41 -10.45 3.31
C ASN A 226 10.59 -9.70 2.24
N CYS A 227 11.16 -8.65 1.68
CA CYS A 227 10.54 -7.84 0.64
C CYS A 227 11.04 -8.25 -0.75
N HIS A 228 10.17 -8.10 -1.74
CA HIS A 228 10.51 -8.24 -3.14
C HIS A 228 10.39 -6.88 -3.83
N MET A 229 11.42 -6.50 -4.58
CA MET A 229 11.49 -5.23 -5.27
C MET A 229 11.66 -5.47 -6.77
N GLU A 230 10.76 -4.93 -7.56
CA GLU A 230 10.76 -5.07 -9.01
C GLU A 230 10.83 -3.70 -9.66
N SER A 231 11.94 -3.43 -10.38
CA SER A 231 12.18 -2.15 -11.01
C SER A 231 13.14 -2.24 -12.19
N THR A 232 13.38 -1.11 -12.81
CA THR A 232 14.39 -0.97 -13.87
C THR A 232 15.60 -0.22 -13.32
N ASP A 233 15.80 1.05 -13.62
CA ASP A 233 16.92 1.84 -13.13
C ASP A 233 16.53 2.69 -11.91
N ASP A 234 17.53 3.08 -11.11
CA ASP A 234 17.37 3.98 -9.95
C ASP A 234 16.26 3.56 -8.99
N ALA A 235 16.17 2.23 -8.74
CA ALA A 235 15.11 1.64 -7.96
C ALA A 235 15.14 2.06 -6.49
N LEU A 236 16.32 2.08 -5.91
CA LEU A 236 16.56 2.25 -4.49
C LEU A 236 17.33 3.52 -4.21
N THR A 237 16.89 4.25 -3.21
CA THR A 237 17.52 5.48 -2.74
C THR A 237 17.50 5.56 -1.22
N GLY A 238 18.56 6.15 -0.67
CA GLY A 238 18.65 6.43 0.76
C GLY A 238 19.07 5.24 1.62
N PRO A 239 19.17 5.47 2.95
CA PRO A 239 19.60 4.45 3.89
C PRO A 239 18.55 3.39 4.14
N GLY A 240 18.97 2.19 4.52
CA GLY A 240 18.06 1.11 4.90
C GLY A 240 18.77 -0.18 5.21
N VAL A 241 18.08 -1.06 5.92
CA VAL A 241 18.46 -2.46 6.13
C VAL A 241 17.53 -3.34 5.32
N TYR A 242 18.10 -4.18 4.47
CA TYR A 242 17.39 -5.10 3.59
C TYR A 242 17.73 -6.52 4.05
N LEU A 243 16.80 -7.15 4.74
CA LEU A 243 16.95 -8.50 5.30
C LEU A 243 16.08 -9.49 4.51
N ASP A 244 16.69 -10.55 3.98
CA ASP A 244 15.99 -11.59 3.22
C ASP A 244 15.16 -11.02 2.05
N CYS A 245 15.70 -10.05 1.36
CA CYS A 245 15.02 -9.38 0.25
C CYS A 245 15.49 -9.91 -1.10
N THR A 246 14.62 -9.81 -2.11
CA THR A 246 14.92 -10.11 -3.51
C THR A 246 14.74 -8.88 -4.38
N LEU A 247 15.56 -8.72 -5.40
CA LEU A 247 15.45 -7.66 -6.39
C LEU A 247 15.37 -8.24 -7.79
N GLN A 248 14.25 -8.04 -8.46
CA GLN A 248 14.09 -8.32 -9.87
C GLN A 248 14.34 -7.04 -10.66
N PHE A 249 15.47 -7.00 -11.35
CA PHE A 249 15.98 -5.78 -11.92
C PHE A 249 16.10 -5.90 -13.44
N TYR A 250 15.54 -4.91 -14.17
CA TYR A 250 15.45 -4.91 -15.63
C TYR A 250 16.38 -3.92 -16.31
N GLY A 251 17.29 -3.29 -15.58
CA GLY A 251 18.23 -2.29 -16.07
C GLY A 251 19.65 -2.52 -15.56
N GLN A 252 20.47 -1.48 -15.57
CA GLN A 252 21.89 -1.57 -15.22
C GLN A 252 22.26 -0.81 -13.95
N LYS A 253 21.35 -0.02 -13.38
CA LYS A 253 21.62 0.85 -12.24
C LYS A 253 20.55 0.71 -11.16
N PRO A 254 20.68 -0.27 -10.23
CA PRO A 254 19.67 -0.50 -9.19
C PRO A 254 19.56 0.63 -8.15
N PHE A 255 20.66 1.35 -7.93
CA PHE A 255 20.71 2.40 -6.93
C PHE A 255 20.85 3.78 -7.55
N TRP A 256 20.05 4.75 -7.09
CA TRP A 256 20.24 6.15 -7.40
C TRP A 256 21.45 6.70 -6.62
N ARG A 257 21.38 6.59 -5.31
CA ARG A 257 22.47 6.97 -4.39
C ARG A 257 22.25 6.40 -3.00
N SER A 258 23.30 6.31 -2.20
CA SER A 258 23.24 5.83 -0.82
C SER A 258 24.08 6.70 0.13
N ASP A 259 24.12 8.00 -0.12
CA ASP A 259 25.04 8.96 0.50
C ASP A 259 24.70 9.40 1.92
N MET A 260 23.51 9.01 2.44
CA MET A 260 23.05 9.36 3.78
C MET A 260 22.82 8.13 4.64
N GLY A 261 23.86 7.62 5.30
CA GLY A 261 23.75 6.51 6.24
C GLY A 261 23.95 5.11 5.67
N GLY A 262 24.11 4.98 4.37
CA GLY A 262 24.38 3.71 3.69
C GLY A 262 23.22 2.74 3.67
N ALA A 263 23.38 1.64 2.94
CA ALA A 263 22.44 0.54 2.85
C ALA A 263 23.13 -0.76 3.29
N VAL A 264 22.43 -1.59 4.04
CA VAL A 264 22.93 -2.89 4.50
C VAL A 264 22.02 -3.99 3.94
N PHE A 265 22.64 -4.93 3.24
CA PHE A 265 21.95 -6.08 2.64
C PHE A 265 22.39 -7.35 3.34
N LEU A 266 21.43 -8.09 3.87
CA LEU A 266 21.64 -9.36 4.55
C LEU A 266 20.73 -10.43 3.93
N ASN A 267 21.31 -11.56 3.50
CA ASN A 267 20.60 -12.69 2.91
C ASN A 267 19.66 -12.25 1.77
N TRP A 268 20.21 -11.64 0.73
CA TRP A 268 19.37 -11.19 -0.38
C TRP A 268 19.88 -11.71 -1.72
N ASP A 269 18.96 -11.83 -2.70
CA ASP A 269 19.19 -12.31 -4.05
C ASP A 269 18.80 -11.28 -5.12
#